data_3e7e110751f443e94bb0d47f7aa56b1b
#
_entry.id   3e7e110751f443e94bb0d47f7aa56b1b
#
_cell.length_a   1.000
_cell.length_b   1.000
_cell.length_c   1.000
_cell.angle_alpha   90.00
_cell.angle_beta   90.00
_cell.angle_gamma   90.00
#
_symmetry.space_group_name_H-M   'P 1'
#
loop_
_entity.id
_entity.type
_entity.pdbx_description
1 polymer ?
#
loop_
_entity_poly.entity_id
_entity_poly.type
_entity_poly.pdbx_seq_one_letter_code
_entity_poly.pdbx_strand_id
1 'polypeptide(L)'
;KHQWPLGGTREHLDEVYKDIANREVYTEVVKKYISTQHSLGMKSMFYNLCFGALDDAVSDGVKEEWYIFKNTGRMDKDSHDLPSSWKSNIFLLNPANTEWQAYIAQRNDDVYANLDFDGYQIDQLGNRGDRYDYDGNKVNLPKGYASFIEAMKQKHPDKRLVMNAVSSYGASQIAGTGKVDFLYNEVWGDEAGFKD
;
A
#
# COMPACT_ATOMS: atom_id res chain seq x y z
N LYS A 1 7.07 0.22 10.85
CA LYS A 1 5.95 1.14 10.54
C LYS A 1 5.87 1.35 9.05
N HIS A 2 4.66 1.45 8.51
CA HIS A 2 4.42 1.59 7.08
C HIS A 2 4.70 3.02 6.57
N GLN A 3 4.65 3.20 5.24
CA GLN A 3 4.49 4.52 4.62
C GLN A 3 3.10 5.08 4.93
N TRP A 4 2.85 5.32 6.19
CA TRP A 4 1.55 5.70 6.70
C TRP A 4 1.46 7.22 6.80
N PRO A 5 0.38 7.86 6.38
CA PRO A 5 0.24 9.31 6.49
C PRO A 5 -0.04 9.77 7.92
N LEU A 6 0.03 8.86 8.90
CA LEU A 6 -0.31 9.09 10.29
C LEU A 6 0.86 8.75 11.19
N GLY A 7 1.34 9.72 11.95
CA GLY A 7 2.26 9.48 13.08
C GLY A 7 1.48 9.34 14.39
N GLY A 8 2.00 8.54 15.32
CA GLY A 8 1.34 8.28 16.60
C GLY A 8 0.26 7.20 16.56
N THR A 9 -0.79 7.39 17.33
CA THR A 9 -1.95 6.48 17.41
C THR A 9 -3.22 7.18 16.93
N ARG A 10 -4.31 6.43 16.82
CA ARG A 10 -5.63 6.98 16.49
C ARG A 10 -6.09 8.06 17.47
N GLU A 11 -5.82 7.85 18.76
CA GLU A 11 -6.23 8.71 19.86
C GLU A 11 -5.28 9.86 20.08
N HIS A 12 -4.03 9.72 19.65
CA HIS A 12 -3.00 10.71 19.88
C HIS A 12 -2.05 10.77 18.68
N LEU A 13 -2.23 11.78 17.85
CA LEU A 13 -1.37 12.03 16.70
C LEU A 13 -0.08 12.74 17.11
N ASP A 14 1.03 12.30 16.54
CA ASP A 14 2.29 13.04 16.65
C ASP A 14 2.18 14.35 15.85
N GLU A 15 2.64 15.45 16.43
CA GLU A 15 2.74 16.72 15.71
C GLU A 15 3.72 16.62 14.54
N VAL A 16 4.82 15.88 14.76
CA VAL A 16 5.88 15.63 13.78
C VAL A 16 6.27 14.16 13.83
N TYR A 17 6.36 13.51 12.69
CA TYR A 17 6.88 12.16 12.58
C TYR A 17 7.81 12.04 11.36
N LYS A 18 8.54 10.94 11.26
CA LYS A 18 9.42 10.69 10.10
C LYS A 18 8.80 9.68 9.16
N ASP A 19 8.83 9.99 7.87
CA ASP A 19 8.48 9.05 6.80
C ASP A 19 9.56 7.95 6.63
N ILE A 20 9.36 7.07 5.65
CA ILE A 20 10.29 5.98 5.33
C ILE A 20 11.69 6.50 4.93
N ALA A 21 11.78 7.67 4.33
CA ALA A 21 13.04 8.31 3.92
C ALA A 21 13.67 9.16 5.03
N ASN A 22 13.21 9.01 6.28
CA ASN A 22 13.64 9.79 7.45
C ASN A 22 13.37 11.30 7.34
N ARG A 23 12.46 11.73 6.46
CA ARG A 23 12.05 13.13 6.35
C ARG A 23 10.96 13.46 7.36
N GLU A 24 11.03 14.65 7.93
CA GLU A 24 10.00 15.13 8.85
C GLU A 24 8.70 15.42 8.11
N VAL A 25 7.60 14.93 8.66
CA VAL A 25 6.24 15.19 8.20
C VAL A 25 5.47 15.82 9.36
N TYR A 26 4.86 16.96 9.09
CA TYR A 26 4.11 17.74 10.07
C TYR A 26 2.62 17.49 9.89
N THR A 27 1.95 16.95 10.89
CA THR A 27 0.52 16.58 10.82
C THR A 27 -0.37 17.75 10.43
N GLU A 28 -0.12 18.94 10.97
CA GLU A 28 -0.90 20.15 10.61
C GLU A 28 -0.66 20.60 9.15
N VAL A 29 0.52 20.36 8.60
CA VAL A 29 0.80 20.62 7.17
C VAL A 29 0.00 19.65 6.29
N VAL A 30 -0.09 18.38 6.68
CA VAL A 30 -0.92 17.39 5.96
C VAL A 30 -2.39 17.81 5.98
N LYS A 31 -2.94 18.19 7.14
CA LYS A 31 -4.32 18.68 7.27
C LYS A 31 -4.58 19.92 6.40
N LYS A 32 -3.65 20.89 6.44
CA LYS A 32 -3.73 22.09 5.61
C LYS A 32 -3.69 21.76 4.12
N TYR A 33 -2.84 20.81 3.72
CA TYR A 33 -2.78 20.34 2.33
C TYR A 33 -4.14 19.80 1.88
N ILE A 34 -4.74 18.88 2.66
CA ILE A 34 -6.05 18.29 2.35
C ILE A 34 -7.11 19.37 2.23
N SER A 35 -7.22 20.27 3.21
CA SER A 35 -8.23 21.36 3.20
C SER A 35 -8.05 22.32 2.01
N THR A 36 -6.80 22.59 1.62
CA THR A 36 -6.51 23.41 0.43
C THR A 36 -6.99 22.71 -0.84
N GLN A 37 -6.72 21.41 -0.99
CA GLN A 37 -7.22 20.62 -2.13
C GLN A 37 -8.75 20.68 -2.20
N HIS A 38 -9.43 20.47 -1.07
CA HIS A 38 -10.88 20.55 -1.00
C HIS A 38 -11.42 21.92 -1.38
N SER A 39 -10.78 23.01 -0.95
CA SER A 39 -11.19 24.38 -1.32
C SER A 39 -11.08 24.67 -2.82
N LEU A 40 -10.24 23.91 -3.53
CA LEU A 40 -10.09 23.96 -4.99
C LEU A 40 -11.01 22.96 -5.73
N GLY A 41 -11.91 22.28 -5.02
CA GLY A 41 -12.79 21.25 -5.59
C GLY A 41 -12.10 19.94 -5.93
N MET A 42 -10.87 19.74 -5.44
CA MET A 42 -10.10 18.51 -5.67
C MET A 42 -10.37 17.46 -4.59
N LYS A 43 -9.99 16.22 -4.87
CA LYS A 43 -10.02 15.12 -3.92
C LYS A 43 -8.62 14.76 -3.50
N SER A 44 -8.45 14.45 -2.22
CA SER A 44 -7.16 14.07 -1.63
C SER A 44 -7.16 12.59 -1.24
N MET A 45 -6.14 11.86 -1.65
CA MET A 45 -5.95 10.46 -1.28
C MET A 45 -4.59 10.27 -0.61
N PHE A 46 -4.54 9.46 0.43
CA PHE A 46 -3.25 9.05 0.95
C PHE A 46 -2.68 7.89 0.13
N TYR A 47 -1.37 7.82 0.10
CA TYR A 47 -0.60 6.81 -0.61
C TYR A 47 -0.14 5.70 0.35
N ASN A 48 -0.24 4.45 -0.08
CA ASN A 48 0.49 3.33 0.51
C ASN A 48 0.55 2.13 -0.45
N LEU A 49 1.53 1.25 -0.25
CA LEU A 49 1.57 -0.05 -0.93
C LEU A 49 0.47 -0.98 -0.40
N CYS A 50 -0.10 -1.79 -1.29
CA CYS A 50 -1.07 -2.83 -0.89
C CYS A 50 -0.43 -3.98 -0.09
N PHE A 51 0.90 -4.08 -0.08
CA PHE A 51 1.61 -5.28 0.37
C PHE A 51 3.04 -5.01 0.90
N GLY A 52 3.28 -3.84 1.48
CA GLY A 52 4.60 -3.45 1.98
C GLY A 52 4.66 -3.26 3.49
N ALA A 53 5.74 -3.71 4.12
CA ALA A 53 6.04 -3.50 5.52
C ALA A 53 7.53 -3.25 5.74
N LEU A 54 7.87 -2.45 6.77
CA LEU A 54 9.26 -2.23 7.18
C LEU A 54 9.76 -3.37 8.07
N ASP A 55 11.03 -3.40 8.38
CA ASP A 55 11.68 -4.45 9.18
C ASP A 55 11.16 -4.54 10.62
N ASP A 56 10.65 -3.42 11.17
CA ASP A 56 10.09 -3.33 12.51
C ASP A 56 8.57 -3.64 12.60
N ALA A 57 7.93 -3.99 11.47
CA ALA A 57 6.47 -4.12 11.37
C ALA A 57 5.86 -5.20 12.27
N VAL A 58 6.64 -6.21 12.66
CA VAL A 58 6.20 -7.24 13.61
C VAL A 58 5.82 -6.61 14.96
N SER A 59 6.53 -5.56 15.39
CA SER A 59 6.20 -4.82 16.62
C SER A 59 4.86 -4.08 16.54
N ASP A 60 4.39 -3.81 15.32
CA ASP A 60 3.09 -3.17 15.04
C ASP A 60 1.97 -4.19 14.75
N GLY A 61 2.25 -5.49 14.93
CA GLY A 61 1.26 -6.58 14.78
C GLY A 61 1.23 -7.27 13.42
N VAL A 62 2.18 -6.97 12.52
CA VAL A 62 2.34 -7.72 11.26
C VAL A 62 2.86 -9.11 11.58
N LYS A 63 2.21 -10.14 11.04
CA LYS A 63 2.56 -11.54 11.29
C LYS A 63 3.48 -12.11 10.23
N GLU A 64 4.30 -13.06 10.63
CA GLU A 64 5.24 -13.75 9.74
C GLU A 64 4.52 -14.49 8.60
N GLU A 65 3.36 -15.05 8.88
CA GLU A 65 2.54 -15.81 7.94
C GLU A 65 1.93 -14.96 6.82
N TRP A 66 2.02 -13.64 6.93
CA TRP A 66 1.49 -12.75 5.92
C TRP A 66 2.48 -12.41 4.80
N TYR A 67 3.78 -12.66 5.01
CA TYR A 67 4.81 -12.35 4.02
C TYR A 67 4.76 -13.29 2.80
N ILE A 68 5.28 -12.81 1.67
CA ILE A 68 5.60 -13.64 0.51
C ILE A 68 7.10 -13.91 0.45
N PHE A 69 7.45 -15.06 -0.11
CA PHE A 69 8.81 -15.58 -0.13
C PHE A 69 9.24 -15.87 -1.56
N LYS A 70 10.55 -15.75 -1.82
CA LYS A 70 11.15 -16.07 -3.12
C LYS A 70 11.22 -17.59 -3.37
N ASN A 71 11.08 -18.39 -2.33
CA ASN A 71 11.12 -19.84 -2.41
C ASN A 71 10.18 -20.50 -1.37
N THR A 72 9.89 -21.78 -1.56
CA THR A 72 8.99 -22.55 -0.68
C THR A 72 9.58 -22.83 0.71
N GLY A 73 10.89 -22.64 0.88
CA GLY A 73 11.58 -22.88 2.16
C GLY A 73 11.46 -21.75 3.17
N ARG A 74 10.80 -20.65 2.84
CA ARG A 74 10.58 -19.48 3.71
C ARG A 74 11.85 -18.80 4.24
N MET A 75 12.98 -19.06 3.61
CA MET A 75 14.27 -18.52 4.05
C MET A 75 14.57 -17.12 3.51
N ASP A 76 13.82 -16.70 2.48
CA ASP A 76 14.09 -15.46 1.76
C ASP A 76 12.76 -14.73 1.46
N LYS A 77 12.39 -13.81 2.35
CA LYS A 77 11.25 -12.91 2.13
C LYS A 77 11.49 -12.06 0.87
N ASP A 78 10.45 -11.86 0.09
CA ASP A 78 10.55 -10.88 -0.99
C ASP A 78 10.65 -9.47 -0.41
N SER A 79 11.54 -8.68 -0.98
CA SER A 79 11.77 -7.31 -0.56
C SER A 79 12.06 -6.39 -1.74
N HIS A 80 11.80 -5.11 -1.55
CA HIS A 80 12.23 -4.04 -2.43
C HIS A 80 13.32 -3.24 -1.72
N ASP A 81 14.49 -3.19 -2.34
CA ASP A 81 15.66 -2.53 -1.75
C ASP A 81 15.51 -1.01 -1.85
N LEU A 82 15.83 -0.34 -0.77
CA LEU A 82 15.81 1.10 -0.64
C LEU A 82 17.21 1.62 -0.27
N PRO A 83 17.48 2.93 -0.49
CA PRO A 83 18.75 3.51 -0.08
C PRO A 83 19.04 3.27 1.41
N SER A 84 20.29 2.99 1.75
CA SER A 84 20.72 2.70 3.13
C SER A 84 20.46 3.83 4.14
N SER A 85 20.25 5.05 3.64
CA SER A 85 19.84 6.21 4.47
C SER A 85 18.37 6.21 4.88
N TRP A 86 17.56 5.32 4.30
CA TRP A 86 16.14 5.15 4.65
C TRP A 86 16.00 4.22 5.85
N LYS A 87 14.80 4.11 6.40
CA LYS A 87 14.54 3.34 7.62
C LYS A 87 14.86 1.86 7.47
N SER A 88 14.42 1.24 6.38
CA SER A 88 14.68 -0.15 6.02
C SER A 88 14.29 -0.40 4.56
N ASN A 89 14.56 -1.59 4.05
CA ASN A 89 13.91 -2.12 2.86
C ASN A 89 12.41 -2.31 3.11
N ILE A 90 11.63 -2.46 2.04
CA ILE A 90 10.22 -2.84 2.12
C ILE A 90 10.12 -4.35 1.93
N PHE A 91 9.64 -5.06 2.93
CA PHE A 91 9.32 -6.48 2.86
C PHE A 91 7.89 -6.68 2.39
N LEU A 92 7.66 -7.65 1.50
CA LEU A 92 6.40 -7.78 0.80
C LEU A 92 5.50 -8.82 1.44
N LEU A 93 4.20 -8.50 1.51
CA LEU A 93 3.17 -9.35 2.09
C LEU A 93 2.27 -9.91 0.98
N ASN A 94 1.53 -10.96 1.30
CA ASN A 94 0.55 -11.53 0.39
C ASN A 94 -0.71 -10.65 0.33
N PRO A 95 -0.98 -9.93 -0.76
CA PRO A 95 -2.16 -9.08 -0.85
C PRO A 95 -3.48 -9.87 -0.83
N ALA A 96 -3.44 -11.19 -1.06
CA ALA A 96 -4.59 -12.09 -0.93
C ALA A 96 -4.82 -12.62 0.50
N ASN A 97 -3.89 -12.40 1.42
CA ASN A 97 -4.04 -12.83 2.80
C ASN A 97 -5.13 -12.00 3.50
N THR A 98 -6.18 -12.66 3.97
CA THR A 98 -7.36 -11.99 4.53
C THR A 98 -7.09 -11.30 5.88
N GLU A 99 -6.16 -11.81 6.67
CA GLU A 99 -5.76 -11.14 7.93
C GLU A 99 -4.95 -9.88 7.64
N TRP A 100 -4.06 -9.91 6.65
CA TRP A 100 -3.36 -8.71 6.18
C TRP A 100 -4.34 -7.65 5.64
N GLN A 101 -5.32 -8.07 4.82
CA GLN A 101 -6.35 -7.18 4.31
C GLN A 101 -7.14 -6.54 5.45
N ALA A 102 -7.55 -7.32 6.45
CA ALA A 102 -8.26 -6.82 7.63
C ALA A 102 -7.40 -5.85 8.45
N TYR A 103 -6.12 -6.16 8.62
CA TYR A 103 -5.17 -5.29 9.31
C TYR A 103 -5.04 -3.92 8.61
N ILE A 104 -4.83 -3.90 7.29
CA ILE A 104 -4.73 -2.65 6.53
C ILE A 104 -6.06 -1.88 6.55
N ALA A 105 -7.19 -2.55 6.38
CA ALA A 105 -8.50 -1.92 6.44
C ALA A 105 -8.73 -1.24 7.80
N GLN A 106 -8.33 -1.88 8.89
CA GLN A 106 -8.40 -1.28 10.22
C GLN A 106 -7.45 -0.09 10.39
N ARG A 107 -6.23 -0.17 9.83
CA ARG A 107 -5.31 0.97 9.84
C ARG A 107 -5.88 2.15 9.03
N ASN A 108 -6.56 1.88 7.94
CA ASN A 108 -7.26 2.92 7.17
C ASN A 108 -8.39 3.60 7.98
N ASP A 109 -9.08 2.88 8.88
CA ASP A 109 -10.02 3.50 9.83
C ASP A 109 -9.33 4.61 10.64
N ASP A 110 -8.10 4.38 11.12
CA ASP A 110 -7.34 5.36 11.90
C ASP A 110 -7.00 6.59 11.07
N VAL A 111 -6.64 6.39 9.78
CA VAL A 111 -6.37 7.50 8.86
C VAL A 111 -7.61 8.34 8.63
N TYR A 112 -8.72 7.71 8.25
CA TYR A 112 -9.97 8.42 7.95
C TYR A 112 -10.61 9.09 9.15
N ALA A 113 -10.37 8.57 10.36
CA ALA A 113 -10.84 9.19 11.59
C ALA A 113 -10.09 10.49 11.94
N ASN A 114 -8.87 10.66 11.48
CA ASN A 114 -7.99 11.74 11.89
C ASN A 114 -7.65 12.74 10.77
N LEU A 115 -7.71 12.30 9.53
CA LEU A 115 -7.34 13.08 8.34
C LEU A 115 -8.45 12.96 7.30
N ASP A 116 -8.93 14.09 6.79
CA ASP A 116 -10.08 14.18 5.89
C ASP A 116 -9.73 13.75 4.45
N PHE A 117 -9.05 12.60 4.31
CA PHE A 117 -8.80 12.01 3.01
C PHE A 117 -10.06 11.44 2.38
N ASP A 118 -10.24 11.66 1.09
CA ASP A 118 -11.36 11.13 0.30
C ASP A 118 -11.17 9.65 -0.06
N GLY A 119 -9.94 9.15 0.01
CA GLY A 119 -9.65 7.78 -0.40
C GLY A 119 -8.20 7.36 -0.27
N TYR A 120 -7.89 6.22 -0.88
CA TYR A 120 -6.62 5.54 -0.81
C TYR A 120 -6.04 5.35 -2.22
N GLN A 121 -4.84 5.86 -2.44
CA GLN A 121 -4.01 5.58 -3.60
C GLN A 121 -3.18 4.33 -3.30
N ILE A 122 -3.60 3.22 -3.88
CA ILE A 122 -2.97 1.92 -3.72
C ILE A 122 -1.83 1.78 -4.71
N ASP A 123 -0.67 1.35 -4.23
CA ASP A 123 0.47 1.09 -5.08
C ASP A 123 0.94 -0.36 -4.99
N GLN A 124 1.72 -0.79 -5.98
CA GLN A 124 2.33 -2.11 -6.09
C GLN A 124 3.66 -2.00 -6.87
N LEU A 125 4.43 -3.08 -6.94
CA LEU A 125 5.81 -3.05 -7.45
C LEU A 125 6.01 -3.89 -8.73
N GLY A 126 4.97 -4.03 -9.56
CA GLY A 126 5.05 -4.77 -10.82
C GLY A 126 5.16 -6.28 -10.65
N ASN A 127 5.64 -6.92 -11.70
CA ASN A 127 5.82 -8.37 -11.71
C ASN A 127 7.01 -8.78 -10.84
N ARG A 128 6.74 -9.59 -9.84
CA ARG A 128 7.77 -10.10 -8.92
C ARG A 128 8.28 -11.50 -9.31
N GLY A 129 7.78 -12.09 -10.41
CA GLY A 129 8.03 -13.49 -10.74
C GLY A 129 7.30 -14.44 -9.79
N ASP A 130 7.77 -15.69 -9.69
CA ASP A 130 7.18 -16.68 -8.82
C ASP A 130 7.43 -16.36 -7.35
N ARG A 131 6.36 -16.25 -6.59
CA ARG A 131 6.39 -16.01 -5.14
C ARG A 131 5.49 -17.00 -4.44
N TYR A 132 5.80 -17.27 -3.18
CA TYR A 132 5.16 -18.29 -2.37
C TYR A 132 4.66 -17.68 -1.07
N ASP A 133 3.53 -18.17 -0.56
CA ASP A 133 3.05 -17.84 0.77
C ASP A 133 3.82 -18.60 1.87
N TYR A 134 3.42 -18.41 3.11
CA TYR A 134 4.02 -19.06 4.25
C TYR A 134 3.91 -20.59 4.21
N ASP A 135 2.86 -21.14 3.60
CA ASP A 135 2.63 -22.57 3.45
C ASP A 135 3.33 -23.18 2.22
N GLY A 136 4.04 -22.36 1.45
CA GLY A 136 4.78 -22.78 0.25
C GLY A 136 3.90 -22.86 -1.00
N ASN A 137 2.67 -22.34 -0.98
CA ASN A 137 1.81 -22.27 -2.14
C ASN A 137 2.21 -21.09 -3.02
N LYS A 138 2.11 -21.26 -4.34
CA LYS A 138 2.38 -20.19 -5.29
C LYS A 138 1.32 -19.10 -5.19
N VAL A 139 1.76 -17.85 -4.99
CA VAL A 139 0.90 -16.66 -4.89
C VAL A 139 0.61 -16.12 -6.29
N ASN A 140 -0.67 -15.81 -6.55
CA ASN A 140 -1.09 -15.07 -7.73
C ASN A 140 -1.31 -13.59 -7.36
N LEU A 141 -0.30 -12.76 -7.52
CA LEU A 141 -0.35 -11.36 -7.14
C LEU A 141 -1.48 -10.58 -7.83
N PRO A 142 -1.73 -10.70 -9.16
CA PRO A 142 -2.85 -10.01 -9.80
C PRO A 142 -4.23 -10.33 -9.17
N LYS A 143 -4.49 -11.59 -8.85
CA LYS A 143 -5.71 -11.97 -8.12
C LYS A 143 -5.70 -11.42 -6.69
N GLY A 144 -4.53 -11.38 -6.06
CA GLY A 144 -4.35 -10.77 -4.75
C GLY A 144 -4.68 -9.28 -4.75
N TYR A 145 -4.29 -8.53 -5.77
CA TYR A 145 -4.65 -7.12 -5.92
C TYR A 145 -6.16 -6.92 -6.02
N ALA A 146 -6.85 -7.72 -6.84
CA ALA A 146 -8.30 -7.67 -6.93
C ALA A 146 -8.97 -7.95 -5.57
N SER A 147 -8.54 -9.02 -4.88
CA SER A 147 -9.05 -9.37 -3.55
C SER A 147 -8.80 -8.26 -2.51
N PHE A 148 -7.63 -7.61 -2.56
CA PHE A 148 -7.31 -6.49 -1.69
C PHE A 148 -8.24 -5.29 -1.92
N ILE A 149 -8.47 -4.91 -3.19
CA ILE A 149 -9.42 -3.85 -3.56
C ILE A 149 -10.82 -4.15 -3.02
N GLU A 150 -11.28 -5.40 -3.19
CA GLU A 150 -12.59 -5.84 -2.67
C GLU A 150 -12.69 -5.64 -1.15
N ALA A 151 -11.67 -6.06 -0.40
CA ALA A 151 -11.63 -5.92 1.04
C ALA A 151 -11.63 -4.44 1.48
N MET A 152 -10.85 -3.57 0.81
CA MET A 152 -10.83 -2.14 1.10
C MET A 152 -12.19 -1.49 0.84
N LYS A 153 -12.84 -1.83 -0.29
CA LYS A 153 -14.17 -1.30 -0.64
C LYS A 153 -15.28 -1.84 0.26
N GLN A 154 -15.18 -3.08 0.69
CA GLN A 154 -16.13 -3.66 1.65
C GLN A 154 -16.09 -2.91 2.99
N LYS A 155 -14.92 -2.56 3.46
CA LYS A 155 -14.73 -1.85 4.73
C LYS A 155 -15.10 -0.37 4.64
N HIS A 156 -14.75 0.28 3.53
CA HIS A 156 -14.93 1.71 3.31
C HIS A 156 -15.66 1.96 1.97
N PRO A 157 -16.96 1.65 1.85
CA PRO A 157 -17.68 1.70 0.58
C PRO A 157 -17.73 3.10 -0.04
N ASP A 158 -17.75 4.15 0.79
CA ASP A 158 -17.84 5.55 0.34
C ASP A 158 -16.48 6.17 -0.01
N LYS A 159 -15.37 5.51 0.36
CA LYS A 159 -14.03 6.02 0.08
C LYS A 159 -13.58 5.65 -1.33
N ARG A 160 -12.88 6.58 -1.98
CA ARG A 160 -12.33 6.38 -3.32
C ARG A 160 -11.11 5.47 -3.30
N LEU A 161 -10.94 4.69 -4.36
CA LEU A 161 -9.74 3.89 -4.57
C LEU A 161 -9.13 4.22 -5.93
N VAL A 162 -7.84 4.40 -5.95
CA VAL A 162 -7.01 4.53 -7.15
C VAL A 162 -5.90 3.51 -7.04
N MET A 163 -5.55 2.82 -8.12
CA MET A 163 -4.46 1.85 -8.07
C MET A 163 -3.49 1.99 -9.24
N ASN A 164 -2.21 1.86 -8.93
CA ASN A 164 -1.14 1.75 -9.90
C ASN A 164 -1.08 0.33 -10.47
N ALA A 165 -0.92 0.22 -11.78
CA ALA A 165 -0.62 -1.04 -12.45
C ALA A 165 0.77 -0.95 -13.07
N VAL A 166 1.81 -0.94 -12.25
CA VAL A 166 3.20 -0.80 -12.71
C VAL A 166 3.48 -1.73 -13.89
N SER A 167 3.93 -1.16 -15.01
CA SER A 167 4.17 -1.86 -16.28
C SER A 167 2.97 -2.73 -16.71
N SER A 168 1.75 -2.24 -16.48
CA SER A 168 0.47 -2.91 -16.76
C SER A 168 0.26 -4.23 -16.00
N TYR A 169 1.11 -4.57 -15.02
CA TYR A 169 1.01 -5.82 -14.27
C TYR A 169 -0.25 -5.84 -13.38
N GLY A 170 -1.12 -6.81 -13.62
CA GLY A 170 -2.38 -6.95 -12.90
C GLY A 170 -3.51 -5.98 -13.33
N ALA A 171 -3.29 -5.13 -14.36
CA ALA A 171 -4.25 -4.13 -14.81
C ALA A 171 -5.65 -4.71 -15.08
N SER A 172 -5.71 -5.87 -15.75
CA SER A 172 -6.97 -6.56 -16.07
C SER A 172 -7.74 -6.99 -14.82
N GLN A 173 -7.04 -7.53 -13.81
CA GLN A 173 -7.65 -7.97 -12.56
C GLN A 173 -8.11 -6.77 -11.71
N ILE A 174 -7.30 -5.70 -11.66
CA ILE A 174 -7.64 -4.46 -10.95
C ILE A 174 -8.88 -3.82 -11.57
N ALA A 175 -8.85 -3.58 -12.89
CA ALA A 175 -9.98 -2.99 -13.62
C ALA A 175 -11.24 -3.87 -13.55
N GLY A 176 -11.07 -5.19 -13.61
CA GLY A 176 -12.15 -6.16 -13.53
C GLY A 176 -12.97 -6.13 -12.24
N THR A 177 -12.43 -5.55 -11.15
CA THR A 177 -13.20 -5.35 -9.92
C THR A 177 -14.32 -4.33 -10.07
N GLY A 178 -14.18 -3.37 -10.99
CA GLY A 178 -15.09 -2.23 -11.12
C GLY A 178 -15.14 -1.32 -9.90
N LYS A 179 -14.15 -1.40 -9.00
CA LYS A 179 -14.16 -0.73 -7.69
C LYS A 179 -13.07 0.33 -7.50
N VAL A 180 -12.21 0.50 -8.49
CA VAL A 180 -11.27 1.63 -8.52
C VAL A 180 -11.90 2.78 -9.32
N ASP A 181 -11.75 4.00 -8.84
CA ASP A 181 -12.21 5.20 -9.56
C ASP A 181 -11.43 5.42 -10.85
N PHE A 182 -10.12 5.16 -10.82
CA PHE A 182 -9.29 4.99 -12.00
C PHE A 182 -8.05 4.12 -11.70
N LEU A 183 -7.53 3.55 -12.77
CA LEU A 183 -6.27 2.82 -12.83
C LEU A 183 -5.27 3.70 -13.57
N TYR A 184 -4.06 3.80 -13.09
CA TYR A 184 -2.95 4.40 -13.82
C TYR A 184 -1.80 3.41 -13.99
N ASN A 185 -0.97 3.64 -14.99
CA ASN A 185 0.19 2.83 -15.29
C ASN A 185 1.45 3.65 -15.08
N GLU A 186 2.34 3.16 -14.24
CA GLU A 186 3.68 3.71 -14.10
C GLU A 186 4.60 3.03 -15.09
N VAL A 187 5.14 3.82 -16.02
CA VAL A 187 6.06 3.38 -17.07
C VAL A 187 7.49 3.64 -16.60
N TRP A 188 8.30 2.61 -16.54
CA TRP A 188 9.68 2.71 -16.11
C TRP A 188 10.60 2.98 -17.32
N GLY A 189 11.81 3.52 -17.07
CA GLY A 189 12.67 4.03 -18.12
C GLY A 189 13.31 3.00 -19.07
N ASP A 190 13.04 1.71 -18.87
CA ASP A 190 13.41 0.61 -19.77
C ASP A 190 12.33 0.31 -20.82
N GLU A 191 11.15 0.92 -20.73
CA GLU A 191 10.10 0.80 -21.72
C GLU A 191 10.33 1.82 -22.86
N ALA A 192 10.37 1.32 -24.12
CA ALA A 192 10.84 2.10 -25.27
C ALA A 192 9.78 3.04 -25.87
N GLY A 193 8.53 3.04 -25.37
CA GLY A 193 7.45 3.92 -25.85
C GLY A 193 6.04 3.39 -25.60
N PHE A 194 5.06 4.05 -26.21
CA PHE A 194 3.63 3.72 -26.03
C PHE A 194 3.18 2.37 -26.61
N LYS A 195 4.07 1.61 -27.20
CA LYS A 195 3.77 0.29 -27.77
C LYS A 195 4.24 -0.86 -26.88
N ASP A 196 4.95 -0.57 -25.81
CA ASP A 196 5.52 -1.55 -24.89
C ASP A 196 4.56 -1.90 -23.78
#